data_80a3efa90dac60646b5d0c699c9a3cc1
#
_entry.id   80a3efa90dac60646b5d0c699c9a3cc1
#
_cell.length_a   1.000
_cell.length_b   1.000
_cell.length_c   1.000
_cell.angle_alpha   90.00
_cell.angle_beta   90.00
_cell.angle_gamma   90.00
#
_symmetry.space_group_name_H-M   'P 1'
#
loop_
_entity.id
_entity.type
_entity.pdbx_description
1 polymer ?
#
loop_
_entity_poly.entity_id
_entity_poly.type
_entity_poly.pdbx_seq_one_letter_code
_entity_poly.pdbx_strand_id
1 'polypeptide(L)'
;MNIPNFDLNSYSGKALKINSISIDTFDGKLNMTINGVIENENIRFWIENATGVFFNKLNPPIVIDGFEIIDKRKDGWEEVNFMLNDYEDGLFSLYCENIVIC
;
A
#
# COMPACT_ATOMS: atom_id res chain seq x y z
N MET A 1 -14.64 -7.16 7.71
CA MET A 1 -13.53 -6.25 7.32
C MET A 1 -12.74 -5.88 8.55
N ASN A 2 -11.44 -6.04 8.46
CA ASN A 2 -10.56 -5.58 9.53
C ASN A 2 -10.31 -4.09 9.36
N ILE A 3 -10.64 -3.33 10.38
CA ILE A 3 -10.29 -1.91 10.40
C ILE A 3 -8.83 -1.84 10.86
N PRO A 4 -7.95 -1.22 10.08
CA PRO A 4 -6.56 -1.09 10.49
C PRO A 4 -6.46 -0.38 11.84
N ASN A 5 -5.70 -0.99 12.74
CA ASN A 5 -5.48 -0.43 14.08
C ASN A 5 -4.17 0.36 14.08
N PHE A 6 -4.11 1.38 13.23
CA PHE A 6 -2.94 2.22 13.11
C PHE A 6 -3.37 3.63 12.69
N ASP A 7 -2.50 4.58 12.96
CA ASP A 7 -2.68 5.96 12.52
C ASP A 7 -2.15 6.09 11.09
N LEU A 8 -3.03 6.39 10.14
CA LEU A 8 -2.65 6.55 8.73
C LEU A 8 -1.57 7.63 8.56
N ASN A 9 -1.59 8.66 9.38
CA ASN A 9 -0.61 9.74 9.31
C ASN A 9 0.79 9.31 9.75
N SER A 10 0.90 8.20 10.48
CA SER A 10 2.20 7.69 10.91
C SER A 10 3.08 7.23 9.77
N TYR A 11 2.49 6.90 8.63
CA TYR A 11 3.20 6.37 7.47
C TYR A 11 3.26 7.36 6.31
N SER A 12 2.33 8.30 6.26
CA SER A 12 2.28 9.27 5.16
C SER A 12 3.43 10.26 5.25
N GLY A 13 4.07 10.52 4.10
CA GLY A 13 5.18 11.44 4.00
C GLY A 13 6.53 10.85 4.40
N LYS A 14 6.57 9.57 4.72
CA LYS A 14 7.81 8.86 5.07
C LYS A 14 8.25 7.98 3.92
N ALA A 15 9.56 7.89 3.70
CA ALA A 15 10.09 7.04 2.65
C ALA A 15 9.90 5.57 2.99
N LEU A 16 9.37 4.82 2.03
CA LEU A 16 9.24 3.37 2.13
C LEU A 16 10.26 2.72 1.20
N LYS A 17 11.21 1.98 1.76
CA LYS A 17 12.11 1.15 0.97
C LYS A 17 11.49 -0.23 0.84
N ILE A 18 11.19 -0.66 -0.38
CA ILE A 18 10.54 -1.95 -0.62
C ILE A 18 11.59 -3.02 -0.83
N ASN A 19 11.52 -4.10 -0.05
CA ASN A 19 12.40 -5.26 -0.17
C ASN A 19 11.79 -6.36 -1.02
N SER A 20 10.48 -6.57 -0.92
CA SER A 20 9.79 -7.59 -1.72
C SER A 20 8.33 -7.25 -1.90
N ILE A 21 7.77 -7.72 -3.01
CA ILE A 21 6.34 -7.63 -3.31
C ILE A 21 5.90 -9.02 -3.75
N SER A 22 4.88 -9.55 -3.11
CA SER A 22 4.24 -10.81 -3.48
C SER A 22 2.81 -10.54 -3.91
N ILE A 23 2.38 -11.22 -4.95
CA ILE A 23 1.01 -11.09 -5.46
C ILE A 23 0.43 -12.49 -5.54
N ASP A 24 -0.78 -12.66 -5.01
CA ASP A 24 -1.53 -13.87 -5.24
C ASP A 24 -3.00 -13.54 -5.50
N THR A 25 -3.72 -14.50 -6.07
CA THR A 25 -5.15 -14.34 -6.33
C THR A 25 -5.91 -15.41 -5.60
N PHE A 26 -7.01 -15.01 -4.99
CA PHE A 26 -7.88 -15.91 -4.27
C PHE A 26 -9.32 -15.44 -4.45
N ASP A 27 -10.19 -16.36 -4.88
CA ASP A 27 -11.62 -16.09 -5.03
C ASP A 27 -11.91 -14.87 -5.93
N GLY A 28 -11.15 -14.76 -7.04
CA GLY A 28 -11.30 -13.66 -7.98
C GLY A 28 -10.76 -12.33 -7.52
N LYS A 29 -10.07 -12.30 -6.39
CA LYS A 29 -9.49 -11.08 -5.82
C LYS A 29 -7.98 -11.15 -5.84
N LEU A 30 -7.34 -9.99 -6.02
CA LEU A 30 -5.90 -9.87 -6.02
C LEU A 30 -5.44 -9.40 -4.64
N ASN A 31 -4.55 -10.16 -4.03
CA ASN A 31 -3.98 -9.82 -2.74
C ASN A 31 -2.48 -9.60 -2.89
N MET A 32 -1.93 -8.70 -2.11
CA MET A 32 -0.52 -8.35 -2.18
C MET A 32 0.08 -8.31 -0.78
N THR A 33 1.36 -8.66 -0.71
CA THR A 33 2.16 -8.46 0.49
C THR A 33 3.38 -7.63 0.09
N ILE A 34 3.57 -6.51 0.76
CA ILE A 34 4.74 -5.65 0.55
C ILE A 34 5.55 -5.65 1.82
N ASN A 35 6.81 -6.08 1.71
CA ASN A 35 7.77 -6.02 2.81
C ASN A 35 8.75 -4.88 2.56
N GLY A 36 9.00 -4.08 3.57
CA GLY A 36 9.90 -2.97 3.42
C GLY A 36 10.39 -2.41 4.74
N VAL A 37 10.96 -1.22 4.66
CA VAL A 37 11.55 -0.52 5.80
C VAL A 37 11.08 0.93 5.77
N ILE A 38 10.57 1.41 6.90
CA ILE A 38 10.26 2.82 7.13
C ILE A 38 11.00 3.23 8.40
N GLU A 39 11.81 4.28 8.31
CA GLU A 39 12.57 4.81 9.46
C GLU A 39 13.37 3.72 10.21
N ASN A 40 14.06 2.87 9.45
CA ASN A 40 14.89 1.77 9.95
C ASN A 40 14.10 0.64 10.63
N GLU A 41 12.79 0.64 10.54
CA GLU A 41 11.96 -0.43 11.07
C GLU A 41 11.38 -1.28 9.94
N ASN A 42 11.44 -2.59 10.11
CA ASN A 42 10.83 -3.51 9.17
C ASN A 42 9.31 -3.40 9.26
N ILE A 43 8.66 -3.37 8.12
CA ILE A 43 7.21 -3.24 8.05
C ILE A 43 6.66 -4.16 6.95
N ARG A 44 5.48 -4.70 7.18
CA ARG A 44 4.77 -5.50 6.21
C ARG A 44 3.38 -4.94 6.01
N PHE A 45 3.02 -4.71 4.74
CA PHE A 45 1.67 -4.35 4.36
C PHE A 45 0.99 -5.55 3.75
N TRP A 46 -0.09 -5.98 4.35
CA TRP A 46 -0.93 -7.05 3.83
C TRP A 46 -2.16 -6.41 3.21
N ILE A 47 -2.29 -6.53 1.89
CA ILE A 47 -3.27 -5.78 1.11
C ILE A 47 -4.28 -6.76 0.53
N GLU A 48 -5.55 -6.57 0.84
CA GLU A 48 -6.64 -7.42 0.38
C GLU A 48 -7.46 -6.71 -0.69
N ASN A 49 -7.77 -7.44 -1.76
CA ASN A 49 -8.59 -6.99 -2.87
C ASN A 49 -8.05 -5.68 -3.46
N ALA A 50 -6.84 -5.76 -3.98
CA ALA A 50 -6.19 -4.63 -4.64
C ALA A 50 -6.75 -4.46 -6.06
N THR A 51 -6.95 -3.19 -6.46
CA THR A 51 -7.38 -2.83 -7.80
C THR A 51 -6.60 -1.62 -8.28
N GLY A 52 -6.54 -1.43 -9.59
CA GLY A 52 -5.84 -0.31 -10.17
C GLY A 52 -4.36 -0.26 -9.80
N VAL A 53 -3.74 -1.42 -9.66
CA VAL A 53 -2.33 -1.50 -9.26
C VAL A 53 -1.45 -0.96 -10.38
N PHE A 54 -0.59 -0.01 -10.02
CA PHE A 54 0.30 0.65 -10.96
C PHE A 54 1.70 0.75 -10.39
N PHE A 55 2.68 0.31 -11.18
CA PHE A 55 4.10 0.49 -10.89
C PHE A 55 4.76 1.09 -12.11
N ASN A 56 5.63 2.10 -11.90
CA ASN A 56 6.34 2.77 -12.97
C ASN A 56 7.84 2.73 -12.70
N LYS A 57 8.58 2.05 -13.58
CA LYS A 57 10.05 2.03 -13.59
C LYS A 57 10.66 1.70 -12.23
N LEU A 58 10.24 0.60 -11.63
CA LEU A 58 10.82 0.17 -10.36
C LEU A 58 12.22 -0.40 -10.59
N ASN A 59 13.24 0.31 -10.09
CA ASN A 59 14.64 -0.11 -10.15
C ASN A 59 15.19 -0.20 -8.74
N PRO A 60 16.00 -1.22 -8.42
CA PRO A 60 16.65 -1.30 -7.11
C PRO A 60 17.65 -0.15 -6.91
N PRO A 61 17.72 0.41 -5.70
CA PRO A 61 16.82 0.19 -4.59
C PRO A 61 15.46 0.84 -4.84
N ILE A 62 14.38 0.13 -4.48
CA ILE A 62 13.02 0.65 -4.66
C ILE A 62 12.68 1.49 -3.45
N VAL A 63 12.68 2.81 -3.61
CA VAL A 63 12.37 3.75 -2.54
C VAL A 63 11.22 4.65 -2.99
N ILE A 64 10.14 4.61 -2.22
CA ILE A 64 8.96 5.47 -2.43
C ILE A 64 9.07 6.63 -1.46
N ASP A 65 9.63 7.75 -1.90
CA ASP A 65 9.86 8.90 -1.04
C ASP A 65 8.59 9.60 -0.60
N GLY A 66 7.60 9.61 -1.46
CA GLY A 66 6.30 10.22 -1.16
C GLY A 66 5.22 9.20 -0.85
N PHE A 67 5.55 8.17 -0.07
CA PHE A 67 4.57 7.15 0.29
C PHE A 67 3.46 7.72 1.15
N GLU A 68 2.20 7.38 0.81
CA GLU A 68 1.05 7.77 1.61
C GLU A 68 -0.03 6.70 1.55
N ILE A 69 -0.81 6.63 2.63
CA ILE A 69 -2.01 5.80 2.71
C ILE A 69 -3.19 6.75 2.91
N ILE A 70 -4.15 6.69 2.00
CA ILE A 70 -5.31 7.58 2.01
C ILE A 70 -6.54 6.77 2.38
N ASP A 71 -7.31 7.25 3.35
CA ASP A 71 -8.58 6.65 3.74
C ASP A 71 -9.65 7.09 2.74
N LYS A 72 -10.22 6.14 2.01
CA LYS A 72 -11.26 6.37 1.00
C LYS A 72 -12.64 5.89 1.46
N ARG A 73 -12.78 5.46 2.71
CA ARG A 73 -14.04 4.89 3.19
C ARG A 73 -15.21 5.85 3.11
N LYS A 74 -14.94 7.15 3.22
CA LYS A 74 -15.98 8.18 3.13
C LYS A 74 -16.46 8.46 1.71
N ASP A 75 -15.70 8.03 0.72
CA ASP A 75 -16.06 8.26 -0.69
C ASP A 75 -17.17 7.31 -1.17
N GLY A 76 -17.43 6.25 -0.42
CA GLY A 76 -18.50 5.31 -0.71
C GLY A 76 -18.29 4.46 -1.94
N TRP A 77 -17.05 4.29 -2.39
CA TRP A 77 -16.74 3.44 -3.53
C TRP A 77 -16.87 1.98 -3.13
N GLU A 78 -17.47 1.19 -3.97
CA GLU A 78 -17.65 -0.23 -3.73
C GLU A 78 -16.28 -0.93 -3.71
N GLU A 79 -16.03 -1.70 -2.64
CA GLU A 79 -14.81 -2.48 -2.44
C GLU A 79 -13.52 -1.66 -2.40
N VAL A 80 -13.61 -0.34 -2.26
CA VAL A 80 -12.43 0.53 -2.12
C VAL A 80 -12.52 1.30 -0.82
N ASN A 81 -11.62 1.00 0.10
CA ASN A 81 -11.55 1.67 1.38
C ASN A 81 -10.26 2.46 1.58
N PHE A 82 -9.20 2.08 0.89
CA PHE A 82 -7.89 2.72 1.04
C PHE A 82 -7.19 2.85 -0.31
N MET A 83 -6.31 3.85 -0.39
CA MET A 83 -5.42 4.03 -1.52
C MET A 83 -3.99 4.14 -1.00
N LEU A 84 -3.08 3.38 -1.59
CA LEU A 84 -1.65 3.55 -1.38
C LEU A 84 -1.10 4.29 -2.60
N ASN A 85 -0.26 5.28 -2.37
CA ASN A 85 0.18 6.16 -3.44
C ASN A 85 1.58 6.70 -3.18
N ASP A 86 2.27 7.05 -4.27
CA ASP A 86 3.49 7.85 -4.25
C ASP A 86 3.14 9.23 -4.80
N TYR A 87 3.05 10.22 -3.91
CA TYR A 87 2.62 11.55 -4.31
C TYR A 87 3.76 12.40 -4.89
N GLU A 88 5.01 11.97 -4.76
CA GLU A 88 6.15 12.73 -5.29
C GLU A 88 6.51 12.33 -6.71
N ASP A 89 6.79 11.05 -6.94
CA ASP A 89 7.35 10.59 -8.19
C ASP A 89 6.39 9.74 -9.03
N GLY A 90 5.26 9.38 -8.48
CA GLY A 90 4.27 8.57 -9.19
C GLY A 90 4.75 7.18 -9.55
N LEU A 91 5.65 6.59 -8.74
CA LEU A 91 6.20 5.26 -9.01
C LEU A 91 5.22 4.14 -8.71
N PHE A 92 4.20 4.42 -7.91
CA PHE A 92 3.36 3.38 -7.34
C PHE A 92 2.01 3.93 -6.94
N SER A 93 0.95 3.19 -7.25
CA SER A 93 -0.38 3.43 -6.70
C SER A 93 -1.24 2.19 -6.77
N LEU A 94 -2.17 2.06 -5.84
CA LEU A 94 -3.21 1.04 -5.86
C LEU A 94 -4.37 1.44 -4.96
N TYR A 95 -5.53 0.85 -5.23
CA TYR A 95 -6.68 0.89 -4.32
C TYR A 95 -6.85 -0.48 -3.70
N CYS A 96 -7.39 -0.55 -2.50
CA CYS A 96 -7.67 -1.83 -1.86
C CYS A 96 -8.88 -1.74 -0.93
N GLU A 97 -9.46 -2.90 -0.65
CA GLU A 97 -10.58 -3.00 0.28
C GLU A 97 -10.09 -3.00 1.72
N ASN A 98 -8.99 -3.68 1.98
CA ASN A 98 -8.47 -3.85 3.34
C ASN A 98 -6.95 -3.80 3.34
N ILE A 99 -6.40 -3.30 4.44
CA ILE A 99 -4.96 -3.28 4.66
C ILE A 99 -4.67 -3.58 6.12
N VAL A 100 -3.69 -4.45 6.34
CA VAL A 100 -3.18 -4.78 7.67
C VAL A 100 -1.69 -4.48 7.68
N ILE A 101 -1.23 -3.79 8.70
CA ILE A 101 0.18 -3.44 8.85
C ILE A 101 0.73 -4.19 10.07
N CYS A 102 1.83 -4.89 9.86
CA CYS A 102 2.48 -5.69 10.90
C CYS A 102 3.86 -5.13 11.24
#